data_a4b8f6a6413f5db760d28ddf5d8e82bf
#
_entry.id   a4b8f6a6413f5db760d28ddf5d8e82bf
#
_cell.length_a   1.000
_cell.length_b   1.000
_cell.length_c   1.000
_cell.angle_alpha   90.00
_cell.angle_beta   90.00
_cell.angle_gamma   90.00
#
_symmetry.space_group_name_H-M   'P 1'
#
loop_
_entity.id
_entity.type
_entity.pdbx_description
1 polymer ?
#
loop_
_entity_poly.entity_id
_entity_poly.type
_entity_poly.pdbx_seq_one_letter_code
_entity_poly.pdbx_strand_id
1 'polypeptide(L)'
;MRQLGLKVKVRRAKYKAYKGEVGKISPNILNRNFKATAPNQKWVTDVTEFAVCDDKVYLSPIMDLYNREIVSYSISLSPNFWQTKEKLQGAISKLNKQDTPILHSDQGWQYQMKSYQKILQDNNIIQSMSRKGNCLDNACMENFFGRLKVEMFYGRTYTSVSNFVQALHEYIDYHNNKRISLKLKGMTPVQYRNHSI
;
A
#
# COMPACT_ATOMS: atom_id res chain seq x y z
N MET A 1 6.70 -31.33 0.09
CA MET A 1 5.98 -30.63 1.17
C MET A 1 5.35 -31.57 2.20
N ARG A 2 4.59 -32.59 1.83
CA ARG A 2 4.05 -33.60 2.82
C ARG A 2 5.14 -34.28 3.64
N GLN A 3 6.25 -34.69 3.03
CA GLN A 3 7.39 -35.37 3.71
C GLN A 3 8.14 -34.45 4.68
N LEU A 4 8.06 -33.14 4.50
CA LEU A 4 8.72 -32.13 5.35
C LEU A 4 7.79 -31.52 6.40
N GLY A 5 6.54 -32.03 6.55
CA GLY A 5 5.56 -31.48 7.50
C GLY A 5 5.09 -30.06 7.20
N LEU A 6 5.45 -29.49 6.04
CA LEU A 6 5.12 -28.11 5.67
C LEU A 6 3.67 -28.00 5.22
N LYS A 7 2.92 -27.09 5.87
CA LYS A 7 1.53 -26.75 5.52
C LYS A 7 1.45 -25.30 5.03
N VAL A 8 0.76 -25.10 3.90
CA VAL A 8 0.45 -23.75 3.40
C VAL A 8 -0.63 -23.13 4.27
N LYS A 9 -0.40 -21.93 4.81
CA LYS A 9 -1.45 -21.12 5.47
C LYS A 9 -2.27 -20.41 4.39
N VAL A 10 -3.51 -20.86 4.18
CA VAL A 10 -4.44 -20.26 3.21
C VAL A 10 -5.33 -19.23 3.89
N ARG A 11 -5.42 -18.03 3.29
CA ARG A 11 -6.29 -16.95 3.76
C ARG A 11 -7.77 -17.29 3.48
N ARG A 12 -8.64 -17.28 4.50
CA ARG A 12 -10.08 -17.58 4.38
C ARG A 12 -11.00 -16.35 4.56
N ALA A 13 -10.51 -15.13 4.53
CA ALA A 13 -11.34 -13.96 4.75
C ALA A 13 -12.08 -13.54 3.48
N LYS A 14 -13.42 -13.40 3.54
CA LYS A 14 -14.23 -12.79 2.49
C LYS A 14 -14.12 -11.26 2.56
N TYR A 15 -13.91 -10.63 1.41
CA TYR A 15 -13.97 -9.17 1.26
C TYR A 15 -15.38 -8.66 1.57
N LYS A 16 -15.49 -7.65 2.44
CA LYS A 16 -16.73 -6.89 2.69
C LYS A 16 -16.58 -5.48 2.13
N ALA A 17 -17.32 -5.17 1.08
CA ALA A 17 -17.35 -3.82 0.52
C ALA A 17 -18.03 -2.83 1.48
N TYR A 18 -17.46 -1.64 1.64
CA TYR A 18 -18.07 -0.53 2.36
C TYR A 18 -19.35 -0.06 1.64
N LYS A 19 -20.44 0.17 2.39
CA LYS A 19 -21.77 0.59 1.88
C LYS A 19 -22.11 2.05 2.22
N GLY A 20 -21.11 2.93 2.42
CA GLY A 20 -21.35 4.35 2.73
C GLY A 20 -21.70 5.20 1.50
N GLU A 21 -21.94 6.51 1.71
CA GLU A 21 -22.18 7.48 0.64
C GLU A 21 -21.08 7.44 -0.41
N VAL A 22 -21.51 7.40 -1.68
CA VAL A 22 -20.62 7.32 -2.84
C VAL A 22 -20.22 8.75 -3.22
N GLY A 23 -18.96 9.13 -2.96
CA GLY A 23 -18.37 10.35 -3.49
C GLY A 23 -18.06 10.23 -5.00
N LYS A 24 -17.21 11.10 -5.52
CA LYS A 24 -16.83 11.07 -6.94
C LYS A 24 -15.82 9.95 -7.20
N ILE A 25 -16.20 8.97 -8.03
CA ILE A 25 -15.34 7.89 -8.48
C ILE A 25 -14.54 8.35 -9.70
N SER A 26 -13.22 8.15 -9.66
CA SER A 26 -12.33 8.42 -10.80
C SER A 26 -12.23 7.21 -11.74
N PRO A 27 -11.97 7.40 -13.04
CA PRO A 27 -11.83 6.30 -13.99
C PRO A 27 -10.62 5.41 -13.67
N ASN A 28 -10.67 4.15 -14.10
CA ASN A 28 -9.52 3.24 -14.01
C ASN A 28 -8.50 3.53 -15.13
N ILE A 29 -7.59 4.46 -14.87
CA ILE A 29 -6.53 4.85 -15.82
C ILE A 29 -5.40 3.82 -15.82
N LEU A 30 -5.08 3.22 -14.66
CA LEU A 30 -4.00 2.23 -14.53
C LEU A 30 -4.27 0.98 -15.38
N ASN A 31 -5.54 0.56 -15.46
CA ASN A 31 -6.04 -0.56 -16.25
C ASN A 31 -5.13 -1.81 -16.20
N ARG A 32 -4.70 -2.21 -15.00
CA ARG A 32 -3.79 -3.34 -14.72
C ARG A 32 -2.40 -3.20 -15.35
N ASN A 33 -2.05 -2.06 -15.93
CA ASN A 33 -0.70 -1.80 -16.40
C ASN A 33 0.22 -1.41 -15.22
N PHE A 34 0.63 -2.42 -14.46
CA PHE A 34 1.51 -2.28 -13.30
C PHE A 34 3.00 -2.10 -13.63
N LYS A 35 3.36 -2.03 -14.90
CA LYS A 35 4.73 -1.74 -15.32
C LYS A 35 4.97 -0.24 -15.29
N ALA A 36 6.05 0.17 -14.64
CA ALA A 36 6.60 1.51 -14.69
C ALA A 36 8.05 1.44 -15.18
N THR A 37 8.49 2.42 -15.96
CA THR A 37 9.83 2.48 -16.56
C THR A 37 10.76 3.42 -15.81
N ALA A 38 10.22 4.28 -14.96
CA ALA A 38 10.96 5.20 -14.10
C ALA A 38 10.25 5.38 -12.75
N PRO A 39 10.98 5.83 -11.71
CA PRO A 39 10.39 6.19 -10.42
C PRO A 39 9.29 7.25 -10.57
N ASN A 40 8.34 7.25 -9.65
CA ASN A 40 7.26 8.24 -9.55
C ASN A 40 6.32 8.32 -10.76
N GLN A 41 6.30 7.31 -11.65
CA GLN A 41 5.30 7.26 -12.73
C GLN A 41 3.95 6.72 -12.26
N LYS A 42 3.98 5.68 -11.43
CA LYS A 42 2.76 4.96 -11.00
C LYS A 42 2.89 4.55 -9.55
N TRP A 43 1.98 5.03 -8.77
CA TRP A 43 1.83 4.66 -7.37
C TRP A 43 0.55 3.89 -7.13
N VAL A 44 0.56 2.98 -6.19
CA VAL A 44 -0.63 2.27 -5.71
C VAL A 44 -0.78 2.44 -4.20
N THR A 45 -2.01 2.49 -3.73
CA THR A 45 -2.33 2.61 -2.30
C THR A 45 -3.55 1.79 -1.94
N ASP A 46 -3.60 1.39 -0.69
CA ASP A 46 -4.74 0.69 -0.09
C ASP A 46 -4.63 0.79 1.43
N VAL A 47 -5.61 0.25 2.15
CA VAL A 47 -5.62 0.17 3.62
C VAL A 47 -5.78 -1.28 4.03
N THR A 48 -4.97 -1.74 4.99
CA THR A 48 -5.16 -3.04 5.63
C THR A 48 -5.35 -2.90 7.13
N GLU A 49 -6.22 -3.74 7.68
CA GLU A 49 -6.53 -3.82 9.11
C GLU A 49 -5.80 -5.01 9.75
N PHE A 50 -5.37 -4.81 10.99
CA PHE A 50 -4.84 -5.84 11.88
C PHE A 50 -5.62 -5.80 13.19
N ALA A 51 -6.01 -6.97 13.72
CA ALA A 51 -6.50 -7.11 15.07
C ALA A 51 -5.32 -7.44 16.00
N VAL A 52 -5.04 -6.57 16.95
CA VAL A 52 -3.88 -6.67 17.87
C VAL A 52 -4.37 -6.42 19.27
N CYS A 53 -4.22 -7.38 20.18
CA CYS A 53 -4.89 -7.38 21.48
C CYS A 53 -6.40 -7.16 21.26
N ASP A 54 -7.02 -6.19 21.90
CA ASP A 54 -8.43 -5.85 21.74
C ASP A 54 -8.68 -4.69 20.76
N ASP A 55 -7.62 -4.20 20.10
CA ASP A 55 -7.65 -3.04 19.24
C ASP A 55 -7.52 -3.39 17.76
N LYS A 56 -7.87 -2.42 16.90
CA LYS A 56 -7.64 -2.46 15.47
C LYS A 56 -6.55 -1.46 15.08
N VAL A 57 -5.58 -1.92 14.31
CA VAL A 57 -4.51 -1.09 13.75
C VAL A 57 -4.64 -1.08 12.24
N TYR A 58 -4.61 0.10 11.64
CA TYR A 58 -4.73 0.31 10.19
C TYR A 58 -3.39 0.79 9.63
N LEU A 59 -2.89 0.07 8.62
CA LEU A 59 -1.73 0.48 7.84
C LEU A 59 -2.18 0.93 6.46
N SER A 60 -1.77 2.13 6.06
CA SER A 60 -2.08 2.71 4.76
C SER A 60 -0.80 3.17 4.06
N PRO A 61 -0.18 2.34 3.20
CA PRO A 61 1.03 2.69 2.45
C PRO A 61 0.71 3.26 1.06
N ILE A 62 1.68 3.98 0.50
CA ILE A 62 1.81 4.28 -0.92
C ILE A 62 3.06 3.57 -1.44
N MET A 63 2.90 2.74 -2.48
CA MET A 63 3.97 1.97 -3.10
C MET A 63 4.25 2.49 -4.51
N ASP A 64 5.51 2.74 -4.84
CA ASP A 64 5.95 2.99 -6.21
C ASP A 64 6.01 1.66 -7.00
N LEU A 65 5.35 1.61 -8.15
CA LEU A 65 5.32 0.41 -8.97
C LEU A 65 6.64 0.14 -9.71
N TYR A 66 7.50 1.13 -9.84
CA TYR A 66 8.80 0.98 -10.49
C TYR A 66 9.72 0.01 -9.73
N ASN A 67 9.94 0.28 -8.46
CA ASN A 67 10.86 -0.46 -7.61
C ASN A 67 10.20 -1.17 -6.41
N ARG A 68 8.86 -1.06 -6.26
CA ARG A 68 8.11 -1.64 -5.14
C ARG A 68 8.43 -1.04 -3.77
N GLU A 69 9.07 0.12 -3.73
CA GLU A 69 9.34 0.87 -2.52
C GLU A 69 8.05 1.40 -1.88
N ILE A 70 7.93 1.29 -0.57
CA ILE A 70 6.92 2.03 0.18
C ILE A 70 7.43 3.46 0.35
N VAL A 71 6.97 4.36 -0.51
CA VAL A 71 7.43 5.75 -0.53
C VAL A 71 6.91 6.56 0.65
N SER A 72 5.73 6.22 1.13
CA SER A 72 5.12 6.82 2.34
C SER A 72 4.10 5.87 2.93
N TYR A 73 3.80 6.02 4.20
CA TYR A 73 2.74 5.27 4.88
C TYR A 73 2.26 6.00 6.12
N SER A 74 1.09 5.62 6.60
CA SER A 74 0.58 6.03 7.91
C SER A 74 0.00 4.84 8.67
N ILE A 75 0.07 4.90 9.99
CA ILE A 75 -0.49 3.90 10.90
C ILE A 75 -1.46 4.62 11.84
N SER A 76 -2.66 4.07 12.05
CA SER A 76 -3.63 4.65 12.98
C SER A 76 -4.49 3.58 13.64
N LEU A 77 -5.15 3.95 14.76
CA LEU A 77 -6.09 3.08 15.48
C LEU A 77 -7.52 3.18 14.95
N SER A 78 -7.78 4.12 14.05
CA SER A 78 -9.11 4.29 13.43
C SER A 78 -8.96 4.68 11.96
N PRO A 79 -9.86 4.20 11.07
CA PRO A 79 -9.87 4.60 9.68
C PRO A 79 -10.40 6.03 9.58
N ASN A 80 -9.51 7.00 9.44
CA ASN A 80 -9.85 8.41 9.34
C ASN A 80 -9.15 9.08 8.15
N PHE A 81 -9.67 10.24 7.76
CA PHE A 81 -9.13 11.01 6.64
C PHE A 81 -7.72 11.56 6.90
N TRP A 82 -7.38 11.88 8.16
CA TRP A 82 -6.06 12.37 8.54
C TRP A 82 -4.95 11.40 8.14
N GLN A 83 -5.15 10.11 8.39
CA GLN A 83 -4.23 9.04 7.97
C GLN A 83 -3.96 9.10 6.46
N THR A 84 -5.01 9.28 5.66
CA THR A 84 -4.90 9.34 4.20
C THR A 84 -4.17 10.62 3.75
N LYS A 85 -4.43 11.75 4.41
CA LYS A 85 -3.77 13.04 4.12
C LYS A 85 -2.29 13.02 4.48
N GLU A 86 -1.95 12.53 5.67
CA GLU A 86 -0.57 12.48 6.18
C GLU A 86 0.35 11.65 5.26
N LYS A 87 -0.05 10.43 4.92
CA LYS A 87 0.73 9.60 3.99
C LYS A 87 0.88 10.25 2.62
N LEU A 88 -0.16 10.92 2.13
CA LEU A 88 -0.12 11.59 0.83
C LEU A 88 0.86 12.75 0.84
N GLN A 89 0.86 13.57 1.90
CA GLN A 89 1.83 14.66 2.08
C GLN A 89 3.26 14.13 2.15
N GLY A 90 3.50 13.04 2.88
CA GLY A 90 4.80 12.38 2.93
C GLY A 90 5.26 11.81 1.60
N ALA A 91 4.35 11.38 0.72
CA ALA A 91 4.70 10.95 -0.63
C ALA A 91 5.00 12.15 -1.55
N ILE A 92 4.16 13.20 -1.48
CA ILE A 92 4.31 14.43 -2.27
C ILE A 92 5.67 15.11 -1.99
N SER A 93 6.12 15.13 -0.75
CA SER A 93 7.42 15.73 -0.39
C SER A 93 8.64 15.07 -1.07
N LYS A 94 8.46 13.88 -1.66
CA LYS A 94 9.49 13.13 -2.40
C LYS A 94 9.41 13.32 -3.92
N LEU A 95 8.41 14.07 -4.41
CA LEU A 95 8.26 14.34 -5.84
C LEU A 95 9.13 15.50 -6.28
N ASN A 96 9.65 15.40 -7.49
CA ASN A 96 10.22 16.54 -8.21
C ASN A 96 9.11 17.34 -8.90
N LYS A 97 9.38 18.60 -9.26
CA LYS A 97 8.39 19.48 -9.91
C LYS A 97 7.80 18.95 -11.21
N GLN A 98 8.55 18.12 -11.92
CA GLN A 98 8.16 17.49 -13.19
C GLN A 98 7.42 16.16 -13.03
N ASP A 99 7.40 15.59 -11.84
CA ASP A 99 6.75 14.31 -11.61
C ASP A 99 5.22 14.47 -11.64
N THR A 100 4.55 13.61 -12.41
CA THR A 100 3.08 13.57 -12.54
C THR A 100 2.58 12.13 -12.36
N PRO A 101 2.69 11.56 -11.15
CA PRO A 101 2.36 10.17 -10.95
C PRO A 101 0.86 9.88 -11.12
N ILE A 102 0.55 8.68 -11.60
CA ILE A 102 -0.79 8.10 -11.46
C ILE A 102 -0.84 7.45 -10.06
N LEU A 103 -1.76 7.90 -9.20
CA LEU A 103 -2.03 7.24 -7.92
C LEU A 103 -3.31 6.41 -8.01
N HIS A 104 -3.14 5.10 -7.96
CA HIS A 104 -4.24 4.14 -8.06
C HIS A 104 -4.65 3.59 -6.70
N SER A 105 -5.95 3.52 -6.45
CA SER A 105 -6.54 2.97 -5.23
C SER A 105 -7.77 2.10 -5.56
N ASP A 106 -8.31 1.44 -4.54
CA ASP A 106 -9.68 0.94 -4.60
C ASP A 106 -10.70 2.10 -4.53
N GLN A 107 -12.00 1.76 -4.49
CA GLN A 107 -13.08 2.74 -4.33
C GLN A 107 -13.40 3.01 -2.85
N GLY A 108 -12.42 2.97 -1.95
CA GLY A 108 -12.60 3.33 -0.54
C GLY A 108 -13.10 4.78 -0.39
N TRP A 109 -14.01 5.03 0.58
CA TRP A 109 -14.62 6.34 0.81
C TRP A 109 -13.62 7.47 0.97
N GLN A 110 -12.48 7.20 1.61
CA GLN A 110 -11.40 8.17 1.86
C GLN A 110 -10.81 8.73 0.55
N TYR A 111 -10.77 7.93 -0.51
CA TYR A 111 -10.23 8.32 -1.83
C TYR A 111 -11.25 9.05 -2.70
N GLN A 112 -12.53 8.99 -2.34
CA GLN A 112 -13.63 9.65 -3.05
C GLN A 112 -13.92 11.07 -2.53
N MET A 113 -13.30 11.45 -1.41
CA MET A 113 -13.51 12.76 -0.79
C MET A 113 -12.99 13.90 -1.66
N LYS A 114 -13.76 14.98 -1.79
CA LYS A 114 -13.37 16.18 -2.55
C LYS A 114 -12.04 16.78 -2.08
N SER A 115 -11.81 16.78 -0.76
CA SER A 115 -10.54 17.26 -0.16
C SER A 115 -9.35 16.41 -0.59
N TYR A 116 -9.50 15.08 -0.69
CA TYR A 116 -8.44 14.20 -1.19
C TYR A 116 -8.13 14.47 -2.67
N GLN A 117 -9.19 14.53 -3.49
CA GLN A 117 -9.06 14.80 -4.93
C GLN A 117 -8.43 16.17 -5.20
N LYS A 118 -8.78 17.19 -4.39
CA LYS A 118 -8.16 18.50 -4.48
C LYS A 118 -6.66 18.46 -4.19
N ILE A 119 -6.22 17.74 -3.14
CA ILE A 119 -4.78 17.59 -2.84
C ILE A 119 -4.04 16.94 -4.02
N LEU A 120 -4.63 15.92 -4.66
CA LEU A 120 -4.03 15.28 -5.84
C LEU A 120 -3.87 16.27 -7.00
N GLN A 121 -4.95 17.03 -7.32
CA GLN A 121 -4.96 18.02 -8.39
C GLN A 121 -3.93 19.14 -8.16
N ASP A 122 -3.89 19.67 -6.94
CA ASP A 122 -2.97 20.77 -6.55
C ASP A 122 -1.48 20.34 -6.65
N ASN A 123 -1.21 19.02 -6.71
CA ASN A 123 0.14 18.45 -6.82
C ASN A 123 0.38 17.67 -8.12
N ASN A 124 -0.42 17.88 -9.15
CA ASN A 124 -0.32 17.23 -10.46
C ASN A 124 -0.33 15.69 -10.41
N ILE A 125 -1.02 15.10 -9.42
CA ILE A 125 -1.18 13.64 -9.30
C ILE A 125 -2.49 13.22 -9.96
N ILE A 126 -2.40 12.27 -10.89
CA ILE A 126 -3.55 11.74 -11.62
C ILE A 126 -4.20 10.64 -10.80
N GLN A 127 -5.46 10.83 -10.40
CA GLN A 127 -6.19 9.81 -9.66
C GLN A 127 -6.71 8.71 -10.58
N SER A 128 -6.52 7.45 -10.17
CA SER A 128 -7.07 6.26 -10.81
C SER A 128 -7.73 5.38 -9.76
N MET A 129 -8.88 4.78 -10.05
CA MET A 129 -9.58 3.87 -9.14
C MET A 129 -9.87 2.53 -9.80
N SER A 130 -9.77 1.44 -9.02
CA SER A 130 -10.19 0.10 -9.46
C SER A 130 -11.67 0.07 -9.81
N ARG A 131 -12.06 -0.85 -10.68
CA ARG A 131 -13.47 -1.16 -10.93
C ARG A 131 -14.09 -1.80 -9.68
N LYS A 132 -15.35 -1.51 -9.43
CA LYS A 132 -16.08 -2.03 -8.26
C LYS A 132 -16.02 -3.56 -8.21
N GLY A 133 -15.60 -4.09 -7.07
CA GLY A 133 -15.53 -5.53 -6.83
C GLY A 133 -14.43 -6.26 -7.57
N ASN A 134 -13.48 -5.56 -8.22
CA ASN A 134 -12.40 -6.17 -8.99
C ASN A 134 -11.05 -6.08 -8.26
N CYS A 135 -10.76 -7.09 -7.43
CA CYS A 135 -9.53 -7.17 -6.65
C CYS A 135 -8.25 -7.20 -7.51
N LEU A 136 -8.33 -7.73 -8.74
CA LEU A 136 -7.18 -7.79 -9.66
C LEU A 136 -6.67 -6.39 -10.05
N ASP A 137 -7.51 -5.37 -9.97
CA ASP A 137 -7.12 -4.01 -10.30
C ASP A 137 -6.17 -3.41 -9.25
N ASN A 138 -6.11 -3.96 -8.01
CA ASN A 138 -5.16 -3.55 -6.94
C ASN A 138 -4.26 -4.70 -6.46
N ALA A 139 -4.00 -5.69 -7.31
CA ALA A 139 -3.25 -6.90 -6.97
C ALA A 139 -1.85 -6.65 -6.38
N CYS A 140 -1.21 -5.51 -6.71
CA CYS A 140 0.11 -5.17 -6.18
C CYS A 140 0.07 -4.91 -4.67
N MET A 141 -0.95 -4.19 -4.19
CA MET A 141 -1.13 -3.93 -2.75
C MET A 141 -1.59 -5.18 -2.02
N GLU A 142 -2.50 -5.96 -2.60
CA GLU A 142 -2.92 -7.23 -2.03
C GLU A 142 -1.74 -8.21 -1.82
N ASN A 143 -0.84 -8.30 -2.81
CA ASN A 143 0.38 -9.10 -2.70
C ASN A 143 1.34 -8.58 -1.63
N PHE A 144 1.49 -7.27 -1.50
CA PHE A 144 2.30 -6.67 -0.43
C PHE A 144 1.72 -6.99 0.94
N PHE A 145 0.43 -6.75 1.16
CA PHE A 145 -0.22 -7.05 2.44
C PHE A 145 -0.22 -8.55 2.78
N GLY A 146 -0.39 -9.40 1.77
CA GLY A 146 -0.30 -10.85 1.96
C GLY A 146 1.06 -11.26 2.50
N ARG A 147 2.15 -10.76 1.90
CA ARG A 147 3.52 -11.03 2.37
C ARG A 147 3.78 -10.44 3.76
N LEU A 148 3.46 -9.17 3.96
CA LEU A 148 3.60 -8.51 5.25
C LEU A 148 2.93 -9.34 6.36
N LYS A 149 1.68 -9.75 6.15
CA LYS A 149 0.94 -10.55 7.14
C LYS A 149 1.57 -11.91 7.40
N VAL A 150 2.13 -12.56 6.38
CA VAL A 150 2.82 -13.85 6.55
C VAL A 150 4.16 -13.69 7.24
N GLU A 151 4.94 -12.65 6.88
CA GLU A 151 6.30 -12.48 7.35
C GLU A 151 6.37 -11.89 8.77
N MET A 152 5.40 -11.05 9.19
CA MET A 152 5.48 -10.38 10.49
C MET A 152 4.25 -10.45 11.38
N PHE A 153 3.08 -10.91 10.89
CA PHE A 153 1.85 -10.91 11.70
C PHE A 153 1.36 -12.32 12.04
N TYR A 154 1.19 -13.22 11.04
CA TYR A 154 0.64 -14.53 11.32
C TYR A 154 1.61 -15.42 12.10
N GLY A 155 1.12 -15.98 13.23
CA GLY A 155 1.88 -16.87 14.10
C GLY A 155 2.84 -16.12 15.05
N ARG A 156 2.69 -14.80 15.16
CA ARG A 156 3.35 -13.98 16.19
C ARG A 156 2.32 -13.44 17.18
N THR A 157 2.75 -13.26 18.41
CA THR A 157 1.97 -12.63 19.47
C THR A 157 2.62 -11.29 19.82
N TYR A 158 1.82 -10.24 19.86
CA TYR A 158 2.27 -8.90 20.26
C TYR A 158 1.69 -8.58 21.63
N THR A 159 2.52 -8.05 22.52
CA THR A 159 2.15 -7.75 23.90
C THR A 159 1.39 -6.44 24.06
N SER A 160 1.48 -5.55 23.06
CA SER A 160 0.78 -4.26 23.04
C SER A 160 0.66 -3.74 21.60
N VAL A 161 -0.28 -2.80 21.42
CA VAL A 161 -0.41 -2.06 20.16
C VAL A 161 0.88 -1.30 19.80
N SER A 162 1.54 -0.69 20.79
CA SER A 162 2.80 0.04 20.57
C SER A 162 3.91 -0.88 20.06
N ASN A 163 4.03 -2.09 20.62
CA ASN A 163 4.99 -3.09 20.17
C ASN A 163 4.71 -3.54 18.71
N PHE A 164 3.43 -3.70 18.36
CA PHE A 164 3.04 -4.02 16.99
C PHE A 164 3.31 -2.87 16.01
N VAL A 165 3.02 -1.62 16.39
CA VAL A 165 3.31 -0.44 15.56
C VAL A 165 4.81 -0.32 15.29
N GLN A 166 5.64 -0.51 16.31
CA GLN A 166 7.10 -0.54 16.15
C GLN A 166 7.53 -1.64 15.17
N ALA A 167 6.98 -2.85 15.29
CA ALA A 167 7.26 -3.94 14.36
C ALA A 167 6.82 -3.65 12.91
N LEU A 168 5.73 -2.88 12.71
CA LEU A 168 5.33 -2.40 11.39
C LEU A 168 6.34 -1.43 10.78
N HIS A 169 6.86 -0.48 11.57
CA HIS A 169 7.93 0.43 11.12
C HIS A 169 9.19 -0.33 10.73
N GLU A 170 9.63 -1.26 11.55
CA GLU A 170 10.78 -2.13 11.28
C GLU A 170 10.59 -3.00 10.03
N TYR A 171 9.37 -3.53 9.83
CA TYR A 171 9.07 -4.31 8.64
C TYR A 171 9.11 -3.47 7.36
N ILE A 172 8.60 -2.24 7.38
CA ILE A 172 8.64 -1.36 6.21
C ILE A 172 10.09 -0.96 5.89
N ASP A 173 10.90 -0.66 6.91
CA ASP A 173 12.35 -0.45 6.73
C ASP A 173 13.03 -1.69 6.13
N TYR A 174 12.77 -2.87 6.69
CA TYR A 174 13.26 -4.14 6.16
C TYR A 174 12.86 -4.35 4.71
N HIS A 175 11.58 -4.12 4.38
CA HIS A 175 11.07 -4.25 3.01
C HIS A 175 11.80 -3.33 2.03
N ASN A 176 12.00 -2.07 2.38
CA ASN A 176 12.61 -1.08 1.51
C ASN A 176 14.13 -1.26 1.37
N ASN A 177 14.83 -1.58 2.47
CA ASN A 177 16.29 -1.45 2.57
C ASN A 177 17.05 -2.80 2.69
N LYS A 178 16.37 -3.90 3.04
CA LYS A 178 17.03 -5.19 3.33
C LYS A 178 16.44 -6.36 2.52
N ARG A 179 15.14 -6.32 2.21
CA ARG A 179 14.44 -7.40 1.53
C ARG A 179 14.76 -7.39 0.03
N ILE A 180 15.56 -8.34 -0.44
CA ILE A 180 15.88 -8.52 -1.85
C ILE A 180 14.73 -9.17 -2.62
N SER A 181 14.65 -8.91 -3.93
CA SER A 181 13.64 -9.50 -4.82
C SER A 181 14.24 -9.88 -6.18
N LEU A 182 13.91 -11.08 -6.66
CA LEU A 182 14.31 -11.52 -8.00
C LEU A 182 13.76 -10.59 -9.09
N LYS A 183 12.55 -10.04 -8.91
CA LYS A 183 11.97 -9.06 -9.84
C LYS A 183 12.76 -7.75 -9.92
N LEU A 184 13.56 -7.46 -8.91
CA LEU A 184 14.46 -6.32 -8.84
C LEU A 184 15.93 -6.75 -9.03
N LYS A 185 16.17 -7.81 -9.79
CA LYS A 185 17.51 -8.34 -10.09
C LYS A 185 18.33 -8.68 -8.83
N GLY A 186 17.69 -9.16 -7.76
CA GLY A 186 18.33 -9.46 -6.50
C GLY A 186 18.61 -8.25 -5.59
N MET A 187 18.13 -7.07 -5.96
CA MET A 187 18.26 -5.84 -5.18
C MET A 187 17.07 -5.61 -4.25
N THR A 188 17.27 -4.74 -3.26
CA THR A 188 16.18 -4.17 -2.47
C THR A 188 15.45 -3.07 -3.26
N PRO A 189 14.24 -2.67 -2.90
CA PRO A 189 13.55 -1.54 -3.51
C PRO A 189 14.41 -0.28 -3.63
N VAL A 190 15.03 0.15 -2.55
CA VAL A 190 15.87 1.37 -2.53
C VAL A 190 17.14 1.20 -3.38
N GLN A 191 17.82 0.05 -3.30
CA GLN A 191 18.98 -0.22 -4.15
C GLN A 191 18.62 -0.18 -5.63
N TYR A 192 17.49 -0.79 -6.02
CA TYR A 192 17.03 -0.78 -7.41
C TYR A 192 16.75 0.63 -7.92
N ARG A 193 16.12 1.49 -7.10
CA ARG A 193 15.89 2.90 -7.44
C ARG A 193 17.21 3.63 -7.69
N ASN A 194 18.15 3.52 -6.78
CA ASN A 194 19.45 4.23 -6.85
C ASN A 194 20.36 3.73 -7.97
N HIS A 195 20.21 2.46 -8.39
CA HIS A 195 21.02 1.87 -9.46
C HIS A 195 20.51 2.20 -10.87
N SER A 196 19.29 2.69 -10.98
CA SER A 196 18.61 2.93 -12.25
C SER A 196 18.46 4.42 -12.60
N ILE A 197 19.08 5.30 -11.79
CA ILE A 197 19.11 6.76 -11.98
C ILE A 197 20.44 7.17 -12.61
#